data_9dfc6199ac14acb44148abebe13d5f11
#
_entry.id   9dfc6199ac14acb44148abebe13d5f11
#
_cell.length_a   1.000
_cell.length_b   1.000
_cell.length_c   1.000
_cell.angle_alpha   90.00
_cell.angle_beta   90.00
_cell.angle_gamma   90.00
#
_symmetry.space_group_name_H-M   'P 1'
#
loop_
_entity.id
_entity.type
_entity.pdbx_description
1 polymer ?
#
loop_
_entity_poly.entity_id
_entity_poly.type
_entity_poly.pdbx_seq_one_letter_code
_entity_poly.pdbx_strand_id
1 'polypeptide(L)' 'MDKLAKALGERIRVQRKACRISQDALALACNIDRSYIGRIERGEVNITVEKLYRIAGVLACNPASLLPHVDEP' A
#
# COMPACT_ATOMS: atom_id res chain seq x y z
N MET A 1 3.67 -14.38 8.18
CA MET A 1 2.92 -14.29 7.06
C MET A 1 3.76 -13.94 5.87
N ASP A 2 3.12 -13.55 4.91
CA ASP A 2 3.59 -13.42 3.57
C ASP A 2 4.61 -12.30 3.45
N LYS A 3 5.78 -12.64 2.96
CA LYS A 3 6.85 -11.67 2.75
C LYS A 3 6.45 -10.62 1.72
N LEU A 4 5.70 -11.05 0.70
CA LEU A 4 5.23 -10.14 -0.33
C LEU A 4 4.28 -9.10 0.23
N ALA A 5 3.32 -9.53 1.04
CA ALA A 5 2.37 -8.60 1.63
C ALA A 5 3.06 -7.60 2.54
N LYS A 6 4.06 -8.06 3.30
CA LYS A 6 4.80 -7.16 4.17
C LYS A 6 5.65 -6.17 3.39
N ALA A 7 6.31 -6.63 2.34
CA ALA A 7 7.15 -5.75 1.52
C ALA A 7 6.29 -4.71 0.81
N LEU A 8 5.16 -5.12 0.27
CA LEU A 8 4.23 -4.21 -0.37
C LEU A 8 3.70 -3.19 0.63
N GLY A 9 3.27 -3.65 1.78
CA GLY A 9 2.74 -2.77 2.82
C GLY A 9 3.75 -1.73 3.25
N GLU A 10 5.01 -2.13 3.38
CA GLU A 10 6.07 -1.21 3.75
C GLU A 10 6.31 -0.16 2.66
N ARG A 11 6.28 -0.56 1.41
CA ARG A 11 6.47 0.40 0.31
C ARG A 11 5.32 1.39 0.26
N ILE A 12 4.11 0.93 0.51
CA ILE A 12 2.96 1.83 0.57
C ILE A 12 3.14 2.83 1.70
N ARG A 13 3.56 2.34 2.87
CA ARG A 13 3.77 3.21 4.03
C ARG A 13 4.85 4.27 3.75
N VAL A 14 5.97 3.85 3.17
CA VAL A 14 7.05 4.79 2.85
C VAL A 14 6.57 5.85 1.87
N GLN A 15 5.87 5.43 0.83
CA GLN A 15 5.38 6.37 -0.17
C GLN A 15 4.33 7.31 0.42
N ARG A 16 3.45 6.77 1.28
CA ARG A 16 2.46 7.59 1.95
C ARG A 16 3.12 8.68 2.79
N LYS A 17 4.14 8.31 3.54
CA LYS A 17 4.87 9.29 4.37
C LYS A 17 5.60 10.30 3.51
N ALA A 18 6.14 9.87 2.38
CA ALA A 18 6.79 10.79 1.46
C ALA A 18 5.79 11.82 0.91
N CYS A 19 4.54 11.43 0.75
CA CYS A 19 3.48 12.33 0.32
C CYS A 19 2.92 13.16 1.47
N ARG A 20 3.36 12.90 2.70
CA ARG A 20 2.97 13.64 3.90
C ARG A 20 1.48 13.55 4.18
N ILE A 21 0.91 12.39 3.98
CA ILE A 21 -0.50 12.16 4.31
C ILE A 21 -0.62 11.06 5.35
N SER A 22 -1.66 11.16 6.15
CA SER A 22 -1.92 10.17 7.20
C SER A 22 -2.62 8.95 6.63
N GLN A 23 -2.67 7.89 7.44
CA GLN A 23 -3.47 6.72 7.06
C GLN A 23 -4.95 7.10 6.87
N ASP A 24 -5.46 7.99 7.73
CA ASP A 24 -6.84 8.45 7.61
C ASP A 24 -7.08 9.15 6.27
N ALA A 25 -6.16 10.03 5.89
CA ALA A 25 -6.29 10.77 4.65
C ALA A 25 -6.22 9.83 3.44
N LEU A 26 -5.30 8.87 3.48
CA LEU A 26 -5.19 7.91 2.39
C LEU A 26 -6.47 7.08 2.27
N ALA A 27 -6.96 6.60 3.39
CA ALA A 27 -8.17 5.77 3.41
C ALA A 27 -9.35 6.54 2.84
N LEU A 28 -9.51 7.79 3.25
CA LEU A 28 -10.61 8.63 2.77
C LEU A 28 -10.50 8.85 1.26
N ALA A 29 -9.30 9.19 0.79
CA ALA A 29 -9.10 9.45 -0.64
C ALA A 29 -9.30 8.20 -1.49
N CYS A 30 -8.96 7.03 -0.95
CA CYS A 30 -9.12 5.75 -1.66
C CYS A 30 -10.51 5.15 -1.49
N ASN A 31 -11.33 5.73 -0.63
CA ASN A 31 -12.61 5.13 -0.26
C ASN A 31 -12.43 3.70 0.26
N ILE A 32 -11.44 3.54 1.12
CA ILE A 32 -11.12 2.28 1.77
C ILE A 32 -11.19 2.52 3.27
N ASP A 33 -11.65 1.53 4.02
CA ASP A 33 -11.74 1.64 5.45
C ASP A 33 -10.36 1.89 6.06
N ARG A 34 -10.29 2.82 7.02
CA ARG A 34 -9.02 3.20 7.61
C ARG A 34 -8.32 2.03 8.29
N SER A 35 -9.06 1.19 8.97
CA SER A 35 -8.47 0.03 9.62
C SER A 35 -7.88 -0.94 8.60
N TYR A 36 -8.47 -1.01 7.41
CA TYR A 36 -7.96 -1.87 6.36
C TYR A 36 -6.65 -1.32 5.80
N ILE A 37 -6.52 0.00 5.67
CA ILE A 37 -5.25 0.62 5.26
C ILE A 37 -4.14 0.24 6.25
N GLY A 38 -4.44 0.29 7.55
CA GLY A 38 -3.45 -0.11 8.55
C GLY A 38 -3.03 -1.57 8.39
N ARG A 39 -3.99 -2.44 8.11
CA ARG A 39 -3.68 -3.85 7.93
C ARG A 39 -2.85 -4.10 6.67
N ILE A 40 -3.14 -3.34 5.60
CA ILE A 40 -2.33 -3.42 4.39
C ILE A 40 -0.89 -3.04 4.70
N GLU A 41 -0.69 -1.94 5.41
CA GLU A 41 0.66 -1.45 5.68
C GLU A 41 1.44 -2.39 6.59
N ARG A 42 0.75 -3.14 7.44
CA ARG A 42 1.41 -4.12 8.31
C ARG A 42 1.61 -5.47 7.64
N GLY A 43 1.14 -5.61 6.40
CA GLY A 43 1.31 -6.86 5.67
C GLY A 43 0.39 -7.97 6.15
N GLU A 44 -0.76 -7.61 6.69
CA GLU A 44 -1.71 -8.57 7.27
C GLU A 44 -2.76 -9.04 6.27
N VAL A 45 -2.82 -8.44 5.10
CA VAL A 45 -3.80 -8.81 4.09
C VAL A 45 -3.14 -8.79 2.72
N ASN A 46 -3.70 -9.55 1.82
CA ASN A 46 -3.33 -9.51 0.41
C ASN A 46 -4.30 -8.57 -0.29
N ILE A 47 -3.78 -7.46 -0.79
CA ILE A 47 -4.64 -6.46 -1.40
C ILE A 47 -4.98 -6.85 -2.83
N THR A 48 -6.14 -6.42 -3.29
CA THR A 48 -6.51 -6.65 -4.68
C THR A 48 -5.76 -5.71 -5.60
N VAL A 49 -5.66 -6.09 -6.86
CA VAL A 49 -5.04 -5.22 -7.86
C VAL A 49 -5.78 -3.90 -7.95
N GLU A 50 -7.10 -3.94 -7.87
CA GLU A 50 -7.89 -2.72 -7.93
C GLU A 50 -7.53 -1.76 -6.80
N LYS A 51 -7.41 -2.28 -5.58
CA LYS A 51 -7.05 -1.43 -4.45
C LYS A 51 -5.63 -0.91 -4.57
N LEU A 52 -4.72 -1.74 -5.09
CA LEU A 52 -3.35 -1.31 -5.31
C LEU A 52 -3.31 -0.12 -6.27
N TYR A 53 -4.01 -0.20 -7.38
CA TYR A 53 -4.04 0.89 -8.35
C TYR A 53 -4.67 2.14 -7.76
N ARG A 54 -5.71 1.97 -6.95
CA ARG A 54 -6.37 3.11 -6.30
C ARG A 54 -5.43 3.81 -5.34
N ILE A 55 -4.70 3.04 -4.54
CA ILE A 55 -3.73 3.59 -3.59
C ILE A 55 -2.61 4.31 -4.35
N ALA A 56 -2.08 3.66 -5.39
CA ALA A 56 -1.00 4.25 -6.18
C ALA A 56 -1.44 5.57 -6.81
N GLY A 57 -2.69 5.63 -7.26
CA GLY A 57 -3.23 6.86 -7.84
C GLY A 57 -3.24 8.01 -6.85
N VAL A 58 -3.66 7.74 -5.62
CA VAL A 58 -3.67 8.76 -4.58
C VAL A 58 -2.24 9.19 -4.22
N LEU A 59 -1.32 8.22 -4.18
CA LEU A 59 0.07 8.51 -3.84
C LEU A 59 0.86 9.05 -5.03
N ALA A 60 0.21 9.21 -6.17
CA ALA A 60 0.80 9.77 -7.39
C ALA A 60 2.05 9.01 -7.83
N CYS A 61 1.99 7.70 -7.75
CA CYS A 61 3.11 6.86 -8.19
C CYS A 61 2.62 5.75 -9.10
N ASN A 62 3.57 5.17 -9.81
CA ASN A 62 3.28 4.01 -10.63
C ASN A 62 3.03 2.81 -9.71
N PRO A 63 1.93 2.07 -9.88
CA PRO A 63 1.70 0.88 -9.05
C PRO A 63 2.88 -0.07 -9.02
N ALA A 64 3.62 -0.17 -10.13
CA ALA A 64 4.78 -1.05 -10.17
C ALA A 64 5.85 -0.65 -9.18
N SER A 65 5.94 0.63 -8.83
CA SER A 65 6.94 1.09 -7.88
C SER A 65 6.65 0.64 -6.46
N LEU A 66 5.42 0.22 -6.20
CA LEU A 66 5.04 -0.30 -4.88
C LEU A 66 5.28 -1.80 -4.77
N LEU A 67 5.51 -2.45 -5.89
CA LEU A 67 5.68 -3.90 -5.90
C LEU A 67 7.13 -4.24 -5.58
N PRO A 68 7.35 -5.17 -4.63
CA PRO A 68 8.72 -5.58 -4.32
C PRO A 68 9.29 -6.42 -5.44
N HIS A 69 10.61 -6.45 -5.52
CA HIS A 69 11.27 -7.36 -6.43
C HIS A 69 11.03 -8.79 -5.98
N VAL A 70 10.89 -9.68 -6.95
CA VAL A 70 10.85 -11.10 -6.66
C VAL A 70 12.29 -11.56 -6.57
N ASP A 71 12.69 -11.99 -5.39
CA ASP A 71 14.03 -12.52 -5.21
C ASP A 71 14.09 -13.90 -5.85
N GLU A 72 15.14 -14.12 -6.60
CA GLU A 72 15.31 -15.44 -7.18
C GLU A 72 15.59 -16.45 -6.11
N PRO A 73 14.90 -17.60 -6.16
CA PRO A 73 15.14 -18.66 -5.19
C PRO A 73 16.53 -19.21 -5.29
#